data_48cc729a700d74d34d14fafd1763f1f8
#
_entry.id   48cc729a700d74d34d14fafd1763f1f8
#
_cell.length_a   1.000
_cell.length_b   1.000
_cell.length_c   1.000
_cell.angle_alpha   90.00
_cell.angle_beta   90.00
_cell.angle_gamma   90.00
#
_symmetry.space_group_name_H-M   'P 1'
#
loop_
_entity.id
_entity.type
_entity.pdbx_description
1 polymer ?
#
loop_
_entity_poly.entity_id
_entity_poly.type
_entity_poly.pdbx_seq_one_letter_code
_entity_poly.pdbx_strand_id
1 'polypeptide(L)'
;MELFTAPRPDHSPPESLNSAELAQAIDSLSRKLRSVRASWRAARLAGLAVLGLIVGIGFILLWAGPEPFLPRIFERGEAVTVPTLLGWWIVVILAALFVGIVSYRVFAHRQQVVRGWVHKSHDLERRLDHAESEARRRTKA
;
A
#
# COMPACT_ATOMS: atom_id res chain seq x y z
N MET A 1 -9.36 -28.39 30.56
CA MET A 1 -8.97 -27.20 31.36
C MET A 1 -8.94 -26.02 30.38
N GLU A 2 -10.10 -25.39 30.15
CA GLU A 2 -10.21 -24.20 29.29
C GLU A 2 -9.59 -23.03 30.04
N LEU A 3 -8.46 -22.53 29.52
CA LEU A 3 -7.85 -21.28 29.92
C LEU A 3 -8.86 -20.16 29.60
N PHE A 4 -9.57 -19.72 30.60
CA PHE A 4 -10.40 -18.52 30.57
C PHE A 4 -9.47 -17.34 30.24
N THR A 5 -9.26 -17.06 28.95
CA THR A 5 -8.60 -15.85 28.50
C THR A 5 -9.53 -14.72 28.81
N ALA A 6 -9.21 -13.95 29.87
CA ALA A 6 -9.94 -12.74 30.19
C ALA A 6 -10.07 -11.87 28.92
N PRO A 7 -11.27 -11.34 28.63
CA PRO A 7 -11.48 -10.52 27.44
C PRO A 7 -10.49 -9.36 27.46
N ARG A 8 -9.79 -9.15 26.34
CA ARG A 8 -8.83 -8.06 26.22
C ARG A 8 -9.54 -6.73 26.47
N PRO A 9 -9.03 -5.86 27.35
CA PRO A 9 -9.69 -4.62 27.73
C PRO A 9 -9.99 -3.66 26.57
N ASP A 10 -9.28 -3.81 25.45
CA ASP A 10 -9.47 -3.01 24.24
C ASP A 10 -10.75 -3.35 23.44
N HIS A 11 -11.41 -4.47 23.74
CA HIS A 11 -12.69 -4.90 23.12
C HIS A 11 -13.88 -4.72 24.04
N SER A 12 -13.66 -4.43 25.30
CA SER A 12 -14.74 -4.21 26.27
C SER A 12 -15.30 -2.79 26.15
N PRO A 13 -16.60 -2.57 26.40
CA PRO A 13 -17.17 -1.22 26.42
C PRO A 13 -16.49 -0.40 27.53
N PRO A 14 -16.11 0.85 27.24
CA PRO A 14 -15.30 1.68 28.16
C PRO A 14 -16.00 1.93 29.50
N GLU A 15 -17.31 1.86 29.54
CA GLU A 15 -18.13 2.05 30.72
C GLU A 15 -17.94 0.94 31.77
N SER A 16 -17.62 -0.29 31.32
CA SER A 16 -17.44 -1.47 32.18
C SER A 16 -16.03 -1.62 32.73
N LEU A 17 -15.06 -0.79 32.27
CA LEU A 17 -13.66 -0.88 32.65
C LEU A 17 -13.34 -0.07 33.91
N ASN A 18 -12.43 -0.59 34.74
CA ASN A 18 -11.87 0.17 35.84
C ASN A 18 -10.95 1.28 35.31
N SER A 19 -10.63 2.30 36.11
CA SER A 19 -9.80 3.44 35.71
C SER A 19 -8.41 3.02 35.18
N ALA A 20 -7.77 2.02 35.80
CA ALA A 20 -6.50 1.48 35.35
C ALA A 20 -6.62 0.71 34.02
N GLU A 21 -7.67 -0.09 33.88
CA GLU A 21 -7.96 -0.83 32.65
C GLU A 21 -8.32 0.10 31.49
N LEU A 22 -9.04 1.19 31.78
CA LEU A 22 -9.36 2.22 30.81
C LEU A 22 -8.11 2.92 30.27
N ALA A 23 -7.17 3.28 31.16
CA ALA A 23 -5.88 3.86 30.77
C ALA A 23 -5.06 2.90 29.89
N GLN A 24 -5.05 1.61 30.24
CA GLN A 24 -4.38 0.57 29.46
C GLN A 24 -5.06 0.36 28.09
N ALA A 25 -6.38 0.41 28.03
CA ALA A 25 -7.14 0.32 26.78
C ALA A 25 -6.82 1.50 25.84
N ILE A 26 -6.80 2.73 26.36
CA ILE A 26 -6.44 3.93 25.59
C ILE A 26 -5.01 3.82 25.03
N ASP A 27 -4.04 3.37 25.83
CA ASP A 27 -2.65 3.22 25.36
C ASP A 27 -2.53 2.11 24.32
N SER A 28 -3.21 0.98 24.49
CA SER A 28 -3.21 -0.12 23.50
C SER A 28 -3.84 0.31 22.17
N LEU A 29 -4.98 1.02 22.20
CA LEU A 29 -5.66 1.55 21.02
C LEU A 29 -4.80 2.59 20.29
N SER A 30 -4.17 3.48 21.04
CA SER A 30 -3.27 4.51 20.48
C SER A 30 -2.05 3.90 19.80
N ARG A 31 -1.48 2.84 20.37
CA ARG A 31 -0.38 2.06 19.74
C ARG A 31 -0.83 1.37 18.47
N LYS A 32 -1.99 0.71 18.48
CA LYS A 32 -2.58 0.07 17.29
C LYS A 32 -2.84 1.08 16.18
N LEU A 33 -3.39 2.24 16.50
CA LEU A 33 -3.65 3.31 15.54
C LEU A 33 -2.34 3.84 14.90
N ARG A 34 -1.31 4.05 15.72
CA ARG A 34 0.01 4.46 15.23
C ARG A 34 0.64 3.43 14.29
N SER A 35 0.55 2.13 14.62
CA SER A 35 1.08 1.06 13.79
C SER A 35 0.34 0.96 12.44
N VAL A 36 -0.99 1.12 12.44
CA VAL A 36 -1.81 1.13 11.20
C VAL A 36 -1.43 2.33 10.32
N ARG A 37 -1.29 3.53 10.90
CA ARG A 37 -0.88 4.72 10.16
C ARG A 37 0.54 4.60 9.59
N ALA A 38 1.48 4.03 10.35
CA ALA A 38 2.86 3.82 9.91
C ALA A 38 2.93 2.82 8.75
N SER A 39 2.23 1.68 8.84
CA SER A 39 2.17 0.68 7.79
C SER A 39 1.53 1.22 6.50
N TRP A 40 0.51 2.07 6.63
CA TRP A 40 -0.12 2.71 5.48
C TRP A 40 0.82 3.69 4.76
N ARG A 41 1.58 4.50 5.51
CA ARG A 41 2.59 5.41 4.95
C ARG A 41 3.68 4.63 4.20
N ALA A 42 4.21 3.57 4.82
CA ALA A 42 5.22 2.72 4.22
C ALA A 42 4.71 2.08 2.91
N ALA A 43 3.49 1.55 2.90
CA ALA A 43 2.88 0.96 1.72
C ALA A 43 2.64 2.00 0.60
N ARG A 44 2.29 3.24 0.94
CA ARG A 44 2.13 4.32 -0.03
C ARG A 44 3.46 4.70 -0.67
N LEU A 45 4.51 4.86 0.13
CA LEU A 45 5.86 5.19 -0.36
C LEU A 45 6.42 4.07 -1.25
N ALA A 46 6.30 2.81 -0.84
CA ALA A 46 6.72 1.67 -1.65
C ALA A 46 6.02 1.65 -3.02
N GLY A 47 4.72 1.96 -3.07
CA GLY A 47 4.01 2.01 -4.33
C GLY A 47 4.41 3.14 -5.24
N LEU A 48 4.72 4.32 -4.70
CA LEU A 48 5.25 5.43 -5.48
C LEU A 48 6.65 5.10 -6.03
N ALA A 49 7.49 4.43 -5.24
CA ALA A 49 8.82 3.99 -5.69
C ALA A 49 8.73 2.98 -6.84
N VAL A 50 7.83 1.98 -6.75
CA VAL A 50 7.62 1.01 -7.83
C VAL A 50 7.09 1.69 -9.09
N LEU A 51 6.14 2.62 -8.96
CA LEU A 51 5.62 3.37 -10.11
C LEU A 51 6.73 4.21 -10.77
N GLY A 52 7.53 4.91 -9.97
CA GLY A 52 8.67 5.69 -10.46
C GLY A 52 9.70 4.84 -11.22
N LEU A 53 9.97 3.63 -10.71
CA LEU A 53 10.88 2.69 -11.34
C LEU A 53 10.34 2.20 -12.70
N ILE A 54 9.04 1.86 -12.77
CA ILE A 54 8.39 1.42 -14.03
C ILE A 54 8.43 2.55 -15.07
N VAL A 55 8.07 3.78 -14.68
CA VAL A 55 8.10 4.94 -15.56
C VAL A 55 9.54 5.26 -16.01
N GLY A 56 10.52 5.18 -15.09
CA GLY A 56 11.93 5.39 -15.40
C GLY A 56 12.47 4.37 -16.41
N ILE A 57 12.19 3.08 -16.21
CA ILE A 57 12.57 2.03 -17.17
C ILE A 57 11.92 2.27 -18.53
N GLY A 58 10.60 2.57 -18.55
CA GLY A 58 9.89 2.87 -19.78
C GLY A 58 10.48 4.05 -20.54
N PHE A 59 10.88 5.12 -19.84
CA PHE A 59 11.52 6.28 -20.42
C PHE A 59 12.91 5.95 -21.00
N ILE A 60 13.73 5.17 -20.28
CA ILE A 60 15.04 4.72 -20.76
C ILE A 60 14.90 3.87 -22.02
N LEU A 61 13.94 2.93 -22.04
CA LEU A 61 13.69 2.09 -23.22
C LEU A 61 13.25 2.90 -24.44
N LEU A 62 12.40 3.91 -24.24
CA LEU A 62 11.97 4.80 -25.32
C LEU A 62 13.10 5.69 -25.84
N TRP A 63 13.95 6.19 -24.91
CA TRP A 63 15.09 7.06 -25.27
C TRP A 63 16.22 6.30 -25.96
N ALA A 64 16.57 5.10 -25.46
CA ALA A 64 17.66 4.30 -26.00
C ALA A 64 17.34 3.72 -27.39
N GLY A 65 16.04 3.60 -27.74
CA GLY A 65 15.62 2.99 -28.98
C GLY A 65 15.98 1.49 -29.06
N PRO A 66 15.92 0.88 -30.27
CA PRO A 66 16.22 -0.54 -30.47
C PRO A 66 17.73 -0.85 -30.45
N GLU A 67 18.59 0.15 -30.68
CA GLU A 67 20.03 -0.03 -30.91
C GLU A 67 20.76 -0.84 -29.82
N PRO A 68 20.58 -0.58 -28.51
CA PRO A 68 21.30 -1.33 -27.47
C PRO A 68 20.87 -2.79 -27.34
N PHE A 69 19.71 -3.15 -27.91
CA PHE A 69 19.15 -4.50 -27.84
C PHE A 69 19.37 -5.32 -29.12
N LEU A 70 19.89 -4.69 -30.17
CA LEU A 70 20.13 -5.30 -31.51
C LEU A 70 21.58 -5.28 -31.98
N PRO A 71 22.61 -5.30 -31.09
CA PRO A 71 24.02 -5.11 -31.53
C PRO A 71 24.47 -6.18 -32.55
N ARG A 72 23.94 -7.41 -32.45
CA ARG A 72 24.37 -8.53 -33.31
C ARG A 72 23.77 -8.53 -34.72
N ILE A 73 22.68 -7.80 -34.95
CA ILE A 73 22.06 -7.68 -36.26
C ILE A 73 22.78 -6.63 -37.09
N PHE A 74 23.32 -5.58 -36.46
CA PHE A 74 24.07 -4.51 -37.12
C PHE A 74 25.50 -4.91 -37.54
N GLU A 75 26.14 -5.84 -36.81
CA GLU A 75 27.52 -6.32 -37.18
C GLU A 75 27.55 -7.03 -38.52
N ARG A 76 26.44 -7.46 -39.11
CA ARG A 76 26.36 -8.08 -40.42
C ARG A 76 26.21 -7.12 -41.59
N GLY A 77 26.19 -5.81 -41.37
CA GLY A 77 26.06 -4.81 -42.44
C GLY A 77 24.71 -4.81 -43.19
N GLU A 78 23.72 -5.52 -42.65
CA GLU A 78 22.39 -5.47 -43.21
C GLU A 78 21.69 -4.19 -42.74
N ALA A 79 21.25 -3.37 -43.67
CA ALA A 79 20.45 -2.19 -43.39
C ALA A 79 19.21 -2.56 -42.62
N VAL A 80 18.92 -1.84 -41.51
CA VAL A 80 17.69 -2.02 -40.72
C VAL A 80 16.50 -1.87 -41.66
N THR A 81 15.82 -2.96 -41.96
CA THR A 81 14.66 -2.94 -42.84
C THR A 81 13.43 -2.41 -42.10
N VAL A 82 12.53 -1.72 -42.84
CA VAL A 82 11.27 -1.19 -42.28
C VAL A 82 10.48 -2.23 -41.47
N PRO A 83 10.43 -3.52 -41.85
CA PRO A 83 9.77 -4.57 -41.03
C PRO A 83 10.41 -4.82 -39.68
N THR A 84 11.71 -4.60 -39.52
CA THR A 84 12.41 -4.76 -38.21
C THR A 84 12.03 -3.63 -37.26
N LEU A 85 11.93 -2.40 -37.77
CA LEU A 85 11.44 -1.26 -37.00
C LEU A 85 10.00 -1.41 -36.57
N LEU A 86 9.13 -1.89 -37.47
CA LEU A 86 7.73 -2.20 -37.15
C LEU A 86 7.61 -3.28 -36.09
N GLY A 87 8.42 -4.35 -36.17
CA GLY A 87 8.48 -5.40 -35.16
C GLY A 87 8.88 -4.88 -33.79
N TRP A 88 9.85 -3.97 -33.71
CA TRP A 88 10.26 -3.33 -32.46
C TRP A 88 9.12 -2.52 -31.84
N TRP A 89 8.43 -1.70 -32.62
CA TRP A 89 7.30 -0.92 -32.11
C TRP A 89 6.15 -1.79 -31.62
N ILE A 90 5.88 -2.92 -32.27
CA ILE A 90 4.90 -3.89 -31.79
C ILE A 90 5.30 -4.44 -30.42
N VAL A 91 6.57 -4.80 -30.24
CA VAL A 91 7.07 -5.31 -28.93
C VAL A 91 6.96 -4.23 -27.86
N VAL A 92 7.30 -2.98 -28.17
CA VAL A 92 7.18 -1.85 -27.22
C VAL A 92 5.72 -1.61 -26.84
N ILE A 93 4.80 -1.63 -27.78
CA ILE A 93 3.37 -1.46 -27.52
C ILE A 93 2.83 -2.61 -26.66
N LEU A 94 3.18 -3.86 -26.97
CA LEU A 94 2.77 -5.02 -26.16
C LEU A 94 3.33 -4.96 -24.75
N ALA A 95 4.59 -4.56 -24.58
CA ALA A 95 5.21 -4.38 -23.28
C ALA A 95 4.52 -3.26 -22.49
N ALA A 96 4.19 -2.14 -23.11
CA ALA A 96 3.47 -1.03 -22.50
C ALA A 96 2.06 -1.45 -22.06
N LEU A 97 1.33 -2.20 -22.90
CA LEU A 97 0.02 -2.76 -22.56
C LEU A 97 0.10 -3.73 -21.39
N PHE A 98 1.10 -4.62 -21.36
CA PHE A 98 1.30 -5.56 -20.28
C PHE A 98 1.58 -4.83 -18.95
N VAL A 99 2.48 -3.85 -18.96
CA VAL A 99 2.79 -3.00 -17.80
C VAL A 99 1.53 -2.24 -17.36
N GLY A 100 0.74 -1.72 -18.29
CA GLY A 100 -0.53 -1.04 -18.00
C GLY A 100 -1.54 -1.96 -17.31
N ILE A 101 -1.72 -3.18 -17.81
CA ILE A 101 -2.64 -4.17 -17.22
C ILE A 101 -2.18 -4.59 -15.81
N VAL A 102 -0.89 -4.87 -15.64
CA VAL A 102 -0.33 -5.25 -14.33
C VAL A 102 -0.48 -4.09 -13.34
N SER A 103 -0.15 -2.87 -13.75
CA SER A 103 -0.29 -1.67 -12.93
C SER A 103 -1.75 -1.44 -12.51
N TYR A 104 -2.70 -1.60 -13.44
CA TYR A 104 -4.13 -1.50 -13.15
C TYR A 104 -4.59 -2.56 -12.15
N ARG A 105 -4.17 -3.82 -12.32
CA ARG A 105 -4.49 -4.92 -11.39
C ARG A 105 -3.95 -4.65 -9.98
N VAL A 106 -2.69 -4.23 -9.89
CA VAL A 106 -2.04 -3.87 -8.63
C VAL A 106 -2.76 -2.68 -7.99
N PHE A 107 -3.11 -1.66 -8.76
CA PHE A 107 -3.83 -0.49 -8.27
C PHE A 107 -5.24 -0.83 -7.78
N ALA A 108 -5.99 -1.65 -8.51
CA ALA A 108 -7.33 -2.10 -8.12
C ALA A 108 -7.30 -2.92 -6.82
N HIS A 109 -6.37 -3.86 -6.71
CA HIS A 109 -6.16 -4.63 -5.48
C HIS A 109 -5.78 -3.72 -4.30
N ARG A 110 -4.93 -2.75 -4.55
CA ARG A 110 -4.53 -1.75 -3.55
C ARG A 110 -5.69 -0.90 -3.05
N GLN A 111 -6.60 -0.49 -3.92
CA GLN A 111 -7.79 0.26 -3.50
C GLN A 111 -8.66 -0.52 -2.52
N GLN A 112 -8.81 -1.83 -2.71
CA GLN A 112 -9.54 -2.68 -1.78
C GLN A 112 -8.85 -2.75 -0.40
N VAL A 113 -7.53 -2.92 -0.38
CA VAL A 113 -6.72 -2.93 0.85
C VAL A 113 -6.77 -1.57 1.56
N VAL A 114 -6.64 -0.47 0.81
CA VAL A 114 -6.71 0.89 1.37
C VAL A 114 -8.08 1.18 1.97
N ARG A 115 -9.17 0.79 1.31
CA ARG A 115 -10.52 0.94 1.87
C ARG A 115 -10.67 0.18 3.19
N GLY A 116 -10.16 -1.05 3.26
CA GLY A 116 -10.16 -1.83 4.50
C GLY A 116 -9.34 -1.15 5.62
N TRP A 117 -8.23 -0.53 5.31
CA TRP A 117 -7.40 0.19 6.27
C TRP A 117 -8.03 1.49 6.75
N VAL A 118 -8.63 2.25 5.85
CA VAL A 118 -9.37 3.47 6.20
C VAL A 118 -10.53 3.13 7.13
N HIS A 119 -11.29 2.10 6.82
CA HIS A 119 -12.40 1.67 7.68
C HIS A 119 -11.91 1.24 9.07
N LYS A 120 -10.83 0.46 9.12
CA LYS A 120 -10.21 0.02 10.37
C LYS A 120 -9.63 1.18 11.19
N SER A 121 -9.04 2.19 10.55
CA SER A 121 -8.53 3.37 11.26
C SER A 121 -9.66 4.21 11.85
N HIS A 122 -10.75 4.40 11.14
CA HIS A 122 -11.94 5.11 11.65
C HIS A 122 -12.62 4.38 12.81
N ASP A 123 -12.70 3.04 12.78
CA ASP A 123 -13.24 2.27 13.89
C ASP A 123 -12.37 2.42 15.14
N LEU A 124 -11.04 2.33 14.98
CA LEU A 124 -10.10 2.54 16.08
C LEU A 124 -10.15 3.97 16.63
N GLU A 125 -10.28 4.98 15.78
CA GLU A 125 -10.44 6.38 16.19
C GLU A 125 -11.72 6.58 17.01
N ARG A 126 -12.85 6.07 16.54
CA ARG A 126 -14.12 6.15 17.28
C ARG A 126 -14.04 5.49 18.66
N ARG A 127 -13.41 4.31 18.73
CA ARG A 127 -13.21 3.62 20.02
C ARG A 127 -12.30 4.39 20.95
N LEU A 128 -11.25 5.00 20.43
CA LEU A 128 -10.34 5.83 21.20
C LEU A 128 -11.04 7.07 21.75
N ASP A 129 -11.78 7.79 20.89
CA ASP A 129 -12.55 8.98 21.28
C ASP A 129 -13.58 8.66 22.36
N HIS A 130 -14.23 7.50 22.25
CA HIS A 130 -15.21 7.05 23.25
C HIS A 130 -14.55 6.73 24.59
N ALA A 131 -13.41 6.03 24.58
CA ALA A 131 -12.63 5.73 25.78
C ALA A 131 -12.06 7.01 26.42
N GLU A 132 -11.55 7.95 25.65
CA GLU A 132 -11.06 9.24 26.16
C GLU A 132 -12.18 10.10 26.74
N SER A 133 -13.36 10.12 26.11
CA SER A 133 -14.50 10.87 26.62
C SER A 133 -14.98 10.33 27.96
N GLU A 134 -14.98 9.02 28.12
CA GLU A 134 -15.33 8.37 29.40
C GLU A 134 -14.27 8.64 30.48
N ALA A 135 -12.98 8.60 30.14
CA ALA A 135 -11.91 8.97 31.06
C ALA A 135 -12.05 10.43 31.54
N ARG A 136 -12.38 11.35 30.64
CA ARG A 136 -12.63 12.76 30.97
C ARG A 136 -13.88 12.96 31.85
N ARG A 137 -14.92 12.17 31.66
CA ARG A 137 -16.09 12.21 32.53
C ARG A 137 -15.76 11.80 33.95
N ARG A 138 -14.98 10.71 34.12
CA ARG A 138 -14.58 10.22 35.45
C ARG A 138 -13.63 11.16 36.17
N THR A 139 -12.78 11.92 35.47
CA THR A 139 -11.90 12.92 36.08
C THR A 139 -12.63 14.20 36.47
N LYS A 140 -13.84 14.46 35.94
CA LYS A 140 -14.66 15.63 36.32
C LYS A 140 -15.70 15.33 37.39
N ALA A 141 -15.97 14.07 37.63
CA ALA A 141 -16.85 13.62 38.70
C ALA A 141 -16.09 13.43 40.04
#